data_d0c507cf2be6b456c14ed8bee7f2f5e0
#
_entry.id   d0c507cf2be6b456c14ed8bee7f2f5e0
#
_cell.length_a   1.000
_cell.length_b   1.000
_cell.length_c   1.000
_cell.angle_alpha   90.00
_cell.angle_beta   90.00
_cell.angle_gamma   90.00
#
_symmetry.space_group_name_H-M   'P 1'
#
loop_
_entity.id
_entity.type
_entity.pdbx_description
1 polymer ?
#
loop_
_entity_poly.entity_id
_entity_poly.type
_entity_poly.pdbx_seq_one_letter_code
_entity_poly.pdbx_strand_id
1 'polypeptide(L)'
;RRADGRRIADPEQWSPALSRILALRDDVEALGIKVAPGIDHAALPADAHVQWVSVGGDVVEAGIWCGPLAVEGPGRSALVLPTGDGPHVPGAHPIARTLRDPDCHDPSMPPVQLAPLTGVEDLGAYIHEPDGAVIRAGLVAHLAERLEATPVGERIAYLSGDQLPDSDLAPFVRSWRVSEVLPLSLKSLKARVRERDIGRLDIHKRGVPVAPEIVRSAVRPSGEAHETWIMTRIGSPGEHGERARGVVVVAEPCQAAPLSTEPDVPVS
;
A
#
# COMPACT_ATOMS: atom_id res chain seq x y z
N ARG A 1 21.82 6.93 9.44
CA ARG A 1 21.85 5.57 10.06
C ARG A 1 22.83 5.59 11.25
N ARG A 2 22.56 4.82 12.30
CA ARG A 2 23.52 4.56 13.39
C ARG A 2 24.68 3.71 12.86
N ALA A 3 25.80 3.68 13.60
CA ALA A 3 26.95 2.84 13.25
C ALA A 3 26.62 1.33 13.14
N ASP A 4 25.52 0.87 13.77
CA ASP A 4 24.99 -0.49 13.71
C ASP A 4 24.07 -0.76 12.50
N GLY A 5 23.94 0.19 11.56
CA GLY A 5 23.08 0.10 10.37
C GLY A 5 21.58 0.37 10.62
N ARG A 6 21.15 0.54 11.88
CA ARG A 6 19.75 0.82 12.22
C ARG A 6 19.31 2.20 11.73
N ARG A 7 18.07 2.29 11.25
CA ARG A 7 17.45 3.56 10.89
C ARG A 7 17.17 4.38 12.15
N ILE A 8 17.49 5.67 12.12
CA ILE A 8 17.12 6.62 13.17
C ILE A 8 15.68 7.04 12.87
N ALA A 9 14.75 6.64 13.74
CA ALA A 9 13.33 6.93 13.56
C ALA A 9 12.98 8.39 13.92
N ASP A 10 13.57 8.88 15.02
CA ASP A 10 13.35 10.24 15.50
C ASP A 10 14.07 11.25 14.59
N PRO A 11 13.33 12.17 13.90
CA PRO A 11 13.92 13.13 12.98
C PRO A 11 14.78 14.19 13.70
N GLU A 12 14.62 14.38 15.01
CA GLU A 12 15.47 15.28 15.79
C GLU A 12 16.86 14.68 16.07
N GLN A 13 17.02 13.39 15.91
CA GLN A 13 18.34 12.72 15.99
C GLN A 13 19.05 12.59 14.62
N TRP A 14 18.48 13.17 13.56
CA TRP A 14 19.14 13.20 12.25
C TRP A 14 20.27 14.24 12.26
N SER A 15 21.12 14.18 11.24
CA SER A 15 22.16 15.17 11.04
C SER A 15 22.06 15.76 9.61
N PRO A 16 21.58 17.00 9.50
CA PRO A 16 21.04 17.87 10.55
C PRO A 16 19.66 17.40 11.07
N ALA A 17 19.28 17.86 12.27
CA ALA A 17 17.94 17.63 12.83
C ALA A 17 16.86 18.29 11.96
N LEU A 18 15.66 17.71 11.88
CA LEU A 18 14.58 18.22 11.05
C LEU A 18 14.19 19.65 11.46
N SER A 19 14.10 19.93 12.77
CA SER A 19 13.80 21.27 13.28
C SER A 19 14.77 22.34 12.81
N ARG A 20 16.08 22.01 12.70
CA ARG A 20 17.09 22.94 12.18
C ARG A 20 16.94 23.19 10.69
N ILE A 21 16.51 22.20 9.93
CA ILE A 21 16.24 22.39 8.49
C ILE A 21 14.99 23.24 8.31
N LEU A 22 13.93 23.00 9.11
CA LEU A 22 12.69 23.75 9.04
C LEU A 22 12.87 25.22 9.47
N ALA A 23 13.83 25.51 10.37
CA ALA A 23 14.17 26.89 10.75
C ALA A 23 14.72 27.73 9.57
N LEU A 24 15.22 27.10 8.49
CA LEU A 24 15.62 27.84 7.27
C LEU A 24 14.44 28.58 6.62
N ARG A 25 13.21 28.25 6.94
CA ARG A 25 11.99 28.93 6.46
C ARG A 25 11.93 30.41 6.90
N ASP A 26 12.69 30.78 7.94
CA ASP A 26 12.82 32.17 8.37
C ASP A 26 13.67 32.99 7.38
N ASP A 27 14.54 32.31 6.61
CA ASP A 27 15.49 32.94 5.69
C ASP A 27 15.09 32.76 4.21
N VAL A 28 14.25 31.73 3.88
CA VAL A 28 13.85 31.41 2.50
C VAL A 28 12.35 31.22 2.40
N GLU A 29 11.75 31.70 1.30
CA GLU A 29 10.31 31.55 1.06
C GLU A 29 9.92 30.15 0.66
N ALA A 30 10.81 29.41 0.00
CA ALA A 30 10.57 28.11 -0.60
C ALA A 30 11.56 27.08 -0.08
N LEU A 31 11.07 26.02 0.57
CA LEU A 31 11.93 24.96 1.11
C LEU A 31 11.41 23.58 0.70
N GLY A 32 12.23 22.79 0.03
CA GLY A 32 11.99 21.38 -0.28
C GLY A 32 12.94 20.47 0.50
N ILE A 33 12.41 19.46 1.19
CA ILE A 33 13.19 18.55 2.03
C ILE A 33 12.91 17.12 1.62
N LYS A 34 13.94 16.37 1.23
CA LYS A 34 13.85 14.92 1.03
C LYS A 34 14.08 14.20 2.35
N VAL A 35 13.15 13.34 2.73
CA VAL A 35 13.23 12.55 3.97
C VAL A 35 12.99 11.07 3.72
N ALA A 36 13.32 10.23 4.72
CA ALA A 36 13.00 8.83 4.67
C ALA A 36 11.47 8.62 4.69
N PRO A 37 10.93 7.65 3.91
CA PRO A 37 9.48 7.47 3.79
C PRO A 37 8.79 6.95 5.06
N GLY A 38 9.55 6.60 6.07
CA GLY A 38 9.03 6.17 7.38
C GLY A 38 8.96 7.30 8.41
N ILE A 39 9.00 8.57 7.97
CA ILE A 39 8.82 9.70 8.87
C ILE A 39 7.45 9.62 9.57
N ASP A 40 7.42 9.96 10.85
CA ASP A 40 6.17 10.05 11.61
C ASP A 40 5.39 11.29 11.16
N HIS A 41 4.09 11.14 10.91
CA HIS A 41 3.23 12.24 10.52
C HIS A 41 3.24 13.35 11.57
N ALA A 42 3.23 13.01 12.86
CA ALA A 42 3.28 13.99 13.94
C ALA A 42 4.52 14.91 13.93
N ALA A 43 5.57 14.54 13.18
CA ALA A 43 6.77 15.37 13.02
C ALA A 43 6.71 16.30 11.79
N LEU A 44 5.63 16.26 11.01
CA LEU A 44 5.49 17.05 9.79
C LEU A 44 4.98 18.46 10.10
N PRO A 45 5.42 19.49 9.35
CA PRO A 45 4.84 20.83 9.47
C PRO A 45 3.39 20.84 9.00
N ALA A 46 2.48 21.39 9.79
CA ALA A 46 1.05 21.42 9.51
C ALA A 46 0.68 22.18 8.22
N ASP A 47 1.51 23.14 7.84
CA ASP A 47 1.32 24.02 6.67
C ASP A 47 2.09 23.54 5.42
N ALA A 48 2.73 22.38 5.47
CA ALA A 48 3.47 21.81 4.33
C ALA A 48 2.58 20.89 3.49
N HIS A 49 2.99 20.67 2.22
CA HIS A 49 2.54 19.52 1.44
C HIS A 49 3.58 18.40 1.57
N VAL A 50 3.14 17.19 1.89
CA VAL A 50 4.06 16.04 1.99
C VAL A 50 3.67 14.95 1.01
N GLN A 51 4.62 14.58 0.14
CA GLN A 51 4.41 13.61 -0.92
C GLN A 51 5.29 12.38 -0.73
N TRP A 52 4.67 11.21 -0.62
CA TRP A 52 5.38 9.92 -0.63
C TRP A 52 5.47 9.40 -2.04
N VAL A 53 6.65 8.91 -2.41
CA VAL A 53 6.96 8.45 -3.77
C VAL A 53 7.24 6.96 -3.77
N SER A 54 6.58 6.22 -4.64
CA SER A 54 6.93 4.84 -4.96
C SER A 54 7.36 4.70 -6.42
N VAL A 55 8.28 3.76 -6.67
CA VAL A 55 8.75 3.39 -7.99
C VAL A 55 8.62 1.88 -8.12
N GLY A 56 7.79 1.41 -9.05
CA GLY A 56 7.56 -0.04 -9.24
C GLY A 56 7.02 -0.76 -8.01
N GLY A 57 6.28 -0.06 -7.13
CA GLY A 57 5.73 -0.61 -5.89
C GLY A 57 6.63 -0.45 -4.66
N ASP A 58 7.88 -0.01 -4.82
CA ASP A 58 8.79 0.25 -3.71
C ASP A 58 8.75 1.73 -3.31
N VAL A 59 8.49 2.02 -2.03
CA VAL A 59 8.50 3.39 -1.51
C VAL A 59 9.94 3.85 -1.35
N VAL A 60 10.32 4.86 -2.11
CA VAL A 60 11.71 5.32 -2.17
C VAL A 60 12.00 6.52 -1.27
N GLU A 61 11.05 7.45 -1.12
CA GLU A 61 11.24 8.69 -0.36
C GLU A 61 9.92 9.35 0.04
N ALA A 62 10.03 10.40 0.88
CA ALA A 62 9.01 11.41 1.04
C ALA A 62 9.64 12.80 0.83
N GLY A 63 8.90 13.69 0.17
CA GLY A 63 9.26 15.10 -0.02
C GLY A 63 8.36 15.99 0.84
N ILE A 64 8.97 16.89 1.63
CA ILE A 64 8.25 17.93 2.38
C ILE A 64 8.41 19.24 1.59
N TRP A 65 7.31 19.84 1.19
CA TRP A 65 7.24 21.04 0.36
C TRP A 65 6.63 22.19 1.17
N CYS A 66 7.38 23.25 1.40
CA CYS A 66 6.97 24.40 2.20
C CYS A 66 6.90 25.68 1.36
N GLY A 67 6.00 26.59 1.74
CA GLY A 67 5.78 27.86 1.05
C GLY A 67 5.29 27.66 -0.39
N PRO A 68 5.79 28.42 -1.37
CA PRO A 68 5.35 28.34 -2.77
C PRO A 68 5.56 26.97 -3.44
N LEU A 69 6.39 26.06 -2.85
CA LEU A 69 6.56 24.71 -3.37
C LEU A 69 5.40 23.79 -3.01
N ALA A 70 4.58 24.14 -2.01
CA ALA A 70 3.34 23.44 -1.69
C ALA A 70 2.21 23.88 -2.64
N VAL A 71 2.39 23.70 -3.94
CA VAL A 71 1.50 24.22 -5.01
C VAL A 71 0.05 23.77 -4.82
N GLU A 72 -0.16 22.57 -4.28
CA GLU A 72 -1.49 22.00 -4.03
C GLU A 72 -2.06 22.41 -2.65
N GLY A 73 -1.36 23.28 -1.91
CA GLY A 73 -1.67 23.60 -0.52
C GLY A 73 -1.23 22.52 0.46
N PRO A 74 -1.39 22.78 1.78
CA PRO A 74 -1.05 21.81 2.82
C PRO A 74 -1.80 20.48 2.65
N GLY A 75 -1.16 19.38 3.06
CA GLY A 75 -1.77 18.06 2.99
C GLY A 75 -0.81 16.95 2.62
N ARG A 76 -1.35 15.82 2.18
CA ARG A 76 -0.60 14.61 1.84
C ARG A 76 -0.97 14.07 0.48
N SER A 77 0.04 13.53 -0.22
CA SER A 77 -0.17 12.82 -1.48
C SER A 77 0.74 11.59 -1.61
N ALA A 78 0.31 10.66 -2.44
CA ALA A 78 1.09 9.52 -2.89
C ALA A 78 1.35 9.65 -4.39
N LEU A 79 2.63 9.71 -4.78
CA LEU A 79 3.06 9.68 -6.17
C LEU A 79 3.55 8.28 -6.52
N VAL A 80 2.89 7.66 -7.49
CA VAL A 80 3.25 6.34 -7.99
C VAL A 80 3.87 6.46 -9.38
N LEU A 81 5.10 5.96 -9.49
CA LEU A 81 5.87 5.89 -10.74
C LEU A 81 5.95 4.42 -11.15
N PRO A 82 5.34 4.03 -12.29
CA PRO A 82 5.51 2.68 -12.80
C PRO A 82 6.97 2.46 -13.26
N THR A 83 7.47 1.23 -13.10
CA THR A 83 8.73 0.85 -13.78
C THR A 83 8.46 0.67 -15.27
N GLY A 84 9.39 1.08 -16.11
CA GLY A 84 9.27 0.96 -17.57
C GLY A 84 9.37 -0.48 -18.12
N ASP A 85 9.22 -1.50 -17.28
CA ASP A 85 9.35 -2.92 -17.61
C ASP A 85 8.09 -3.54 -18.27
N GLY A 86 7.06 -2.72 -18.55
CA GLY A 86 5.93 -3.12 -19.38
C GLY A 86 6.35 -3.26 -20.86
N PRO A 87 5.51 -3.89 -21.73
CA PRO A 87 5.78 -3.95 -23.16
C PRO A 87 6.07 -2.54 -23.67
N HIS A 88 7.29 -2.37 -24.19
CA HIS A 88 7.75 -1.06 -24.70
C HIS A 88 6.89 -0.66 -25.90
N VAL A 89 5.93 0.22 -25.63
CA VAL A 89 5.20 0.91 -26.70
C VAL A 89 6.04 2.12 -27.07
N PRO A 90 6.61 2.20 -28.30
CA PRO A 90 7.38 3.36 -28.72
C PRO A 90 6.58 4.65 -28.56
N GLY A 91 7.11 5.60 -27.78
CA GLY A 91 6.45 6.89 -27.51
C GLY A 91 5.54 6.92 -26.28
N ALA A 92 5.22 5.80 -25.64
CA ALA A 92 4.51 5.79 -24.35
C ALA A 92 5.51 5.90 -23.20
N HIS A 93 5.54 7.04 -22.53
CA HIS A 93 6.24 7.17 -21.26
C HIS A 93 5.34 6.69 -20.13
N PRO A 94 5.88 5.95 -19.14
CA PRO A 94 5.09 5.58 -17.96
C PRO A 94 4.61 6.86 -17.27
N ILE A 95 3.29 7.00 -17.16
CA ILE A 95 2.69 8.21 -16.62
C ILE A 95 2.66 8.11 -15.10
N ALA A 96 3.31 9.07 -14.44
CA ALA A 96 3.20 9.27 -13.00
C ALA A 96 1.74 9.54 -12.61
N ARG A 97 1.29 8.97 -11.50
CA ARG A 97 -0.06 9.19 -10.95
C ARG A 97 0.04 9.65 -9.51
N THR A 98 -0.75 10.66 -9.18
CA THR A 98 -0.82 11.20 -7.81
C THR A 98 -2.22 10.96 -7.24
N LEU A 99 -2.25 10.34 -6.05
CA LEU A 99 -3.44 10.28 -5.21
C LEU A 99 -3.31 11.30 -4.10
N ARG A 100 -4.32 12.14 -3.93
CA ARG A 100 -4.43 13.14 -2.87
C ARG A 100 -5.81 13.05 -2.25
N ASP A 101 -5.87 13.21 -0.94
CA ASP A 101 -7.12 13.47 -0.22
C ASP A 101 -7.35 14.99 -0.17
N PRO A 102 -8.38 15.51 -0.85
CA PRO A 102 -8.65 16.92 -0.89
C PRO A 102 -9.04 17.51 0.48
N ASP A 103 -9.52 16.67 1.39
CA ASP A 103 -9.94 17.09 2.74
C ASP A 103 -8.79 17.05 3.76
N CYS A 104 -7.64 16.54 3.36
CA CYS A 104 -6.43 16.56 4.19
C CYS A 104 -5.69 17.89 4.03
N HIS A 105 -5.89 18.81 4.97
CA HIS A 105 -5.28 20.14 4.99
C HIS A 105 -4.13 20.29 6.00
N ASP A 106 -3.81 19.24 6.74
CA ASP A 106 -2.72 19.18 7.71
C ASP A 106 -2.04 17.80 7.64
N PRO A 107 -0.81 17.71 7.11
CA PRO A 107 -0.12 16.44 6.97
C PRO A 107 0.33 15.82 8.31
N SER A 108 0.31 16.59 9.41
CA SER A 108 0.69 16.10 10.74
C SER A 108 -0.43 15.32 11.43
N MET A 109 -1.66 15.47 10.98
CA MET A 109 -2.81 14.77 11.57
C MET A 109 -2.69 13.25 11.39
N PRO A 110 -3.15 12.46 12.37
CA PRO A 110 -3.14 11.00 12.22
C PRO A 110 -4.02 10.58 11.04
N PRO A 111 -3.65 9.51 10.31
CA PRO A 111 -4.48 8.96 9.25
C PRO A 111 -5.86 8.51 9.75
N VAL A 112 -6.88 8.75 8.94
CA VAL A 112 -8.24 8.27 9.22
C VAL A 112 -8.22 6.74 9.30
N GLN A 113 -8.87 6.21 10.34
CA GLN A 113 -9.04 4.77 10.53
C GLN A 113 -10.47 4.40 10.21
N LEU A 114 -10.65 3.43 9.31
CA LEU A 114 -11.93 2.85 8.99
C LEU A 114 -12.18 1.59 9.85
N ALA A 115 -13.45 1.33 10.15
CA ALA A 115 -13.85 0.07 10.74
C ALA A 115 -13.54 -1.08 9.75
N PRO A 116 -12.89 -2.16 10.19
CA PRO A 116 -12.64 -3.30 9.32
C PRO A 116 -13.90 -4.19 9.15
N LEU A 117 -13.81 -5.19 8.26
CA LEU A 117 -14.78 -6.26 8.17
C LEU A 117 -15.02 -6.90 9.55
N THR A 118 -16.20 -7.46 9.77
CA THR A 118 -16.51 -8.14 11.04
C THR A 118 -16.00 -9.58 11.04
N GLY A 119 -16.01 -10.25 9.87
CA GLY A 119 -15.54 -11.62 9.71
C GLY A 119 -15.22 -11.99 8.27
N VAL A 120 -14.92 -13.26 8.06
CA VAL A 120 -14.60 -13.83 6.74
C VAL A 120 -15.81 -13.82 5.81
N GLU A 121 -17.00 -13.89 6.36
CA GLU A 121 -18.29 -13.85 5.66
C GLU A 121 -18.56 -12.53 4.95
N ASP A 122 -17.91 -11.46 5.38
CA ASP A 122 -18.04 -10.12 4.79
C ASP A 122 -16.98 -9.86 3.71
N LEU A 123 -16.13 -10.85 3.39
CA LEU A 123 -15.11 -10.70 2.37
C LEU A 123 -15.76 -10.61 0.99
N GLY A 124 -15.49 -9.53 0.27
CA GLY A 124 -15.96 -9.31 -1.09
C GLY A 124 -15.23 -10.16 -2.14
N ALA A 125 -15.60 -9.98 -3.39
CA ALA A 125 -15.05 -10.72 -4.52
C ALA A 125 -13.55 -10.47 -4.76
N TYR A 126 -13.02 -9.34 -4.26
CA TYR A 126 -11.63 -8.95 -4.48
C TYR A 126 -10.94 -8.54 -3.18
N ILE A 127 -9.62 -8.78 -3.15
CA ILE A 127 -8.69 -8.15 -2.20
C ILE A 127 -7.80 -7.17 -2.98
N HIS A 128 -7.61 -5.99 -2.40
CA HIS A 128 -6.78 -4.92 -2.92
C HIS A 128 -5.64 -4.63 -1.95
N GLU A 129 -4.42 -4.58 -2.44
CA GLU A 129 -3.25 -4.13 -1.71
C GLU A 129 -2.89 -2.70 -2.17
N PRO A 130 -3.10 -1.68 -1.33
CA PRO A 130 -2.68 -0.33 -1.65
C PRO A 130 -1.17 -0.26 -1.85
N ASP A 131 -0.74 0.60 -2.78
CA ASP A 131 0.68 0.92 -2.98
C ASP A 131 1.32 1.42 -1.68
N GLY A 132 2.60 1.15 -1.52
CA GLY A 132 3.33 1.55 -0.33
C GLY A 132 3.32 3.05 -0.07
N ALA A 133 3.33 3.89 -1.12
CA ALA A 133 3.24 5.34 -0.99
C ALA A 133 1.86 5.77 -0.44
N VAL A 134 0.77 5.14 -0.89
CA VAL A 134 -0.59 5.38 -0.37
C VAL A 134 -0.67 5.04 1.13
N ILE A 135 -0.09 3.89 1.51
CA ILE A 135 -0.05 3.47 2.92
C ILE A 135 0.75 4.47 3.77
N ARG A 136 1.92 4.88 3.29
CA ARG A 136 2.81 5.80 4.01
C ARG A 136 2.26 7.21 4.09
N ALA A 137 1.56 7.66 3.05
CA ALA A 137 0.85 8.94 3.06
C ALA A 137 -0.39 8.93 3.98
N GLY A 138 -0.81 7.76 4.50
CA GLY A 138 -2.01 7.64 5.33
C GLY A 138 -3.31 7.84 4.54
N LEU A 139 -3.30 7.54 3.24
CA LEU A 139 -4.42 7.75 2.31
C LEU A 139 -5.26 6.47 2.09
N VAL A 140 -5.07 5.44 2.92
CA VAL A 140 -5.79 4.16 2.76
C VAL A 140 -7.29 4.34 2.90
N ALA A 141 -7.76 5.20 3.83
CA ALA A 141 -9.18 5.48 4.02
C ALA A 141 -9.79 6.16 2.78
N HIS A 142 -9.13 7.19 2.26
CA HIS A 142 -9.54 7.88 1.04
C HIS A 142 -9.59 6.94 -0.17
N LEU A 143 -8.57 6.08 -0.33
CA LEU A 143 -8.55 5.06 -1.39
C LEU A 143 -9.68 4.04 -1.21
N ALA A 144 -9.94 3.59 0.03
CA ALA A 144 -10.99 2.62 0.33
C ALA A 144 -12.39 3.16 -0.02
N GLU A 145 -12.66 4.42 0.31
CA GLU A 145 -13.91 5.10 -0.06
C GLU A 145 -14.11 5.14 -1.58
N ARG A 146 -13.08 5.52 -2.33
CA ARG A 146 -13.14 5.59 -3.79
C ARG A 146 -13.26 4.21 -4.45
N LEU A 147 -12.76 3.14 -3.82
CA LEU A 147 -12.88 1.76 -4.27
C LEU A 147 -14.17 1.08 -3.80
N GLU A 148 -14.99 1.76 -2.98
CA GLU A 148 -16.13 1.15 -2.28
C GLU A 148 -15.69 -0.13 -1.54
N ALA A 149 -14.53 -0.09 -0.88
CA ALA A 149 -13.89 -1.22 -0.25
C ALA A 149 -13.69 -0.99 1.26
N THR A 150 -13.62 -2.06 2.03
CA THR A 150 -13.48 -2.04 3.49
C THR A 150 -12.15 -2.69 3.90
N PRO A 151 -11.42 -2.17 4.92
CA PRO A 151 -10.23 -2.83 5.44
C PRO A 151 -10.55 -4.25 5.92
N VAL A 152 -9.71 -5.23 5.59
CA VAL A 152 -9.93 -6.63 6.00
C VAL A 152 -9.72 -6.85 7.49
N GLY A 153 -8.93 -6.00 8.15
CA GLY A 153 -8.64 -6.12 9.58
C GLY A 153 -8.01 -4.85 10.13
N GLU A 154 -8.02 -4.71 11.45
CA GLU A 154 -7.46 -3.54 12.13
C GLU A 154 -5.96 -3.39 11.82
N ARG A 155 -5.56 -2.19 11.37
CA ARG A 155 -4.18 -1.85 10.99
C ARG A 155 -3.57 -2.76 9.92
N ILE A 156 -4.42 -3.38 9.10
CA ILE A 156 -4.00 -4.21 7.98
C ILE A 156 -4.37 -3.48 6.69
N ALA A 157 -3.36 -3.08 5.93
CA ALA A 157 -3.55 -2.36 4.67
C ALA A 157 -3.86 -3.32 3.51
N TYR A 158 -4.84 -4.19 3.70
CA TYR A 158 -5.60 -4.85 2.64
C TYR A 158 -7.04 -4.34 2.71
N LEU A 159 -7.62 -4.11 1.55
CA LEU A 159 -9.01 -3.71 1.39
C LEU A 159 -9.76 -4.84 0.69
N SER A 160 -11.05 -4.97 0.95
CA SER A 160 -11.92 -5.92 0.26
C SER A 160 -13.15 -5.23 -0.27
N GLY A 161 -13.53 -5.58 -1.49
CA GLY A 161 -14.70 -5.03 -2.19
C GLY A 161 -15.16 -5.95 -3.32
N ASP A 162 -16.24 -5.56 -3.99
CA ASP A 162 -16.85 -6.36 -5.06
C ASP A 162 -16.52 -5.86 -6.46
N GLN A 163 -15.73 -4.79 -6.56
CA GLN A 163 -15.37 -4.19 -7.84
C GLN A 163 -13.85 -4.10 -8.02
N LEU A 164 -13.41 -4.15 -9.26
CA LEU A 164 -12.03 -3.81 -9.61
C LEU A 164 -11.86 -2.29 -9.69
N PRO A 165 -10.65 -1.77 -9.42
CA PRO A 165 -10.36 -0.36 -9.59
C PRO A 165 -10.55 0.06 -11.05
N ASP A 166 -11.07 1.25 -11.24
CA ASP A 166 -11.06 1.93 -12.55
C ASP A 166 -9.63 2.30 -12.98
N SER A 167 -9.48 2.88 -14.16
CA SER A 167 -8.19 3.29 -14.72
C SER A 167 -7.44 4.32 -13.87
N ASP A 168 -8.18 5.15 -13.13
CA ASP A 168 -7.60 6.22 -12.31
C ASP A 168 -7.06 5.67 -10.98
N LEU A 169 -7.71 4.65 -10.43
CA LEU A 169 -7.32 4.02 -9.17
C LEU A 169 -6.39 2.83 -9.34
N ALA A 170 -6.41 2.17 -10.50
CA ALA A 170 -5.57 0.99 -10.77
C ALA A 170 -4.07 1.18 -10.48
N PRO A 171 -3.44 2.35 -10.69
CA PRO A 171 -2.04 2.55 -10.36
C PRO A 171 -1.71 2.50 -8.86
N PHE A 172 -2.71 2.73 -8.01
CA PHE A 172 -2.53 2.83 -6.56
C PHE A 172 -2.78 1.54 -5.80
N VAL A 173 -3.20 0.47 -6.50
CA VAL A 173 -3.53 -0.82 -5.89
C VAL A 173 -3.07 -2.00 -6.74
N ARG A 174 -2.76 -3.10 -6.07
CA ARG A 174 -2.71 -4.43 -6.69
C ARG A 174 -3.93 -5.22 -6.27
N SER A 175 -4.61 -5.85 -7.22
CA SER A 175 -5.89 -6.53 -6.97
C SER A 175 -5.81 -8.02 -7.27
N TRP A 176 -6.53 -8.80 -6.48
CA TRP A 176 -6.70 -10.24 -6.67
C TRP A 176 -8.16 -10.60 -6.50
N ARG A 177 -8.64 -11.51 -7.36
CA ARG A 177 -9.95 -12.14 -7.19
C ARG A 177 -9.86 -13.19 -6.09
N VAL A 178 -10.77 -13.15 -5.14
CA VAL A 178 -10.88 -14.16 -4.07
C VAL A 178 -11.48 -15.44 -4.64
N SER A 179 -10.79 -16.56 -4.47
CA SER A 179 -11.29 -17.88 -4.87
C SER A 179 -11.78 -18.70 -3.68
N GLU A 180 -11.02 -18.70 -2.59
CA GLU A 180 -11.32 -19.50 -1.41
C GLU A 180 -10.62 -18.94 -0.18
N VAL A 181 -11.15 -19.18 1.01
CA VAL A 181 -10.52 -18.82 2.29
C VAL A 181 -10.24 -20.07 3.11
N LEU A 182 -8.99 -20.24 3.50
CA LEU A 182 -8.52 -21.38 4.28
C LEU A 182 -8.02 -20.92 5.66
N PRO A 183 -8.14 -21.75 6.68
CA PRO A 183 -7.50 -21.45 7.96
C PRO A 183 -5.97 -21.46 7.78
N LEU A 184 -5.27 -20.50 8.41
CA LEU A 184 -3.81 -20.46 8.44
C LEU A 184 -3.27 -21.55 9.39
N SER A 185 -3.33 -22.79 8.93
CA SER A 185 -2.80 -23.96 9.63
C SER A 185 -1.96 -24.81 8.70
N LEU A 186 -0.78 -25.27 9.19
CA LEU A 186 0.09 -26.11 8.36
C LEU A 186 -0.57 -27.41 7.89
N LYS A 187 -1.54 -27.93 8.66
CA LYS A 187 -2.29 -29.13 8.27
C LYS A 187 -3.15 -28.87 7.04
N SER A 188 -3.96 -27.81 7.06
CA SER A 188 -4.83 -27.42 5.94
C SER A 188 -4.00 -27.05 4.70
N LEU A 189 -2.93 -26.29 4.88
CA LEU A 189 -2.08 -25.85 3.77
C LEU A 189 -1.33 -26.99 3.11
N LYS A 190 -0.84 -27.99 3.88
CA LYS A 190 -0.23 -29.19 3.33
C LYS A 190 -1.24 -30.08 2.57
N ALA A 191 -2.48 -30.17 3.07
CA ALA A 191 -3.56 -30.87 2.36
C ALA A 191 -3.82 -30.19 1.02
N ARG A 192 -4.01 -28.86 1.03
CA ARG A 192 -4.22 -28.05 -0.19
C ARG A 192 -3.13 -28.27 -1.24
N VAL A 193 -1.84 -28.19 -0.84
CA VAL A 193 -0.72 -28.36 -1.78
C VAL A 193 -0.79 -29.71 -2.48
N ARG A 194 -1.12 -30.79 -1.75
CA ARG A 194 -1.24 -32.14 -2.32
C ARG A 194 -2.47 -32.32 -3.20
N GLU A 195 -3.63 -31.83 -2.75
CA GLU A 195 -4.91 -31.98 -3.46
C GLU A 195 -4.95 -31.20 -4.77
N ARG A 196 -4.27 -30.06 -4.82
CA ARG A 196 -4.23 -29.19 -5.99
C ARG A 196 -2.94 -29.30 -6.80
N ASP A 197 -2.07 -30.25 -6.47
CA ASP A 197 -0.79 -30.49 -7.14
C ASP A 197 0.04 -29.21 -7.32
N ILE A 198 0.16 -28.40 -6.22
CA ILE A 198 0.81 -27.09 -6.27
C ILE A 198 2.32 -27.26 -6.30
N GLY A 199 2.97 -26.69 -7.33
CA GLY A 199 4.43 -26.64 -7.47
C GLY A 199 4.98 -25.22 -7.34
N ARG A 200 4.23 -24.22 -7.77
CA ARG A 200 4.59 -22.81 -7.62
C ARG A 200 3.62 -22.11 -6.69
N LEU A 201 4.16 -21.33 -5.74
CA LEU A 201 3.37 -20.67 -4.72
C LEU A 201 3.88 -19.26 -4.48
N ASP A 202 3.07 -18.26 -4.84
CA ASP A 202 3.32 -16.88 -4.51
C ASP A 202 2.58 -16.55 -3.20
N ILE A 203 3.31 -16.00 -2.23
CA ILE A 203 2.76 -15.74 -0.89
C ILE A 203 2.94 -14.26 -0.54
N HIS A 204 1.83 -13.57 -0.38
CA HIS A 204 1.75 -12.23 0.20
C HIS A 204 1.34 -12.31 1.66
N LYS A 205 1.77 -11.35 2.49
CA LYS A 205 1.36 -11.33 3.90
C LYS A 205 1.21 -9.93 4.47
N ARG A 206 0.18 -9.74 5.28
CA ARG A 206 0.04 -8.60 6.21
C ARG A 206 -0.69 -9.04 7.48
N GLY A 207 -0.27 -8.52 8.61
CA GLY A 207 -0.97 -8.75 9.87
C GLY A 207 -0.75 -10.13 10.53
N VAL A 208 0.01 -11.04 9.94
CA VAL A 208 0.38 -12.35 10.52
C VAL A 208 1.87 -12.43 10.79
N PRO A 209 2.31 -13.12 11.89
CA PRO A 209 3.73 -13.15 12.28
C PRO A 209 4.56 -14.12 11.44
N VAL A 210 3.94 -15.14 10.82
CA VAL A 210 4.67 -16.17 10.08
C VAL A 210 5.23 -15.62 8.76
N ALA A 211 6.49 -15.92 8.47
CA ALA A 211 7.12 -15.50 7.22
C ALA A 211 6.72 -16.43 6.04
N PRO A 212 6.56 -15.89 4.81
CA PRO A 212 6.23 -16.67 3.63
C PRO A 212 7.19 -17.85 3.37
N GLU A 213 8.47 -17.63 3.59
CA GLU A 213 9.53 -18.63 3.39
C GLU A 213 9.37 -19.84 4.35
N ILE A 214 8.95 -19.58 5.59
CA ILE A 214 8.68 -20.64 6.59
C ILE A 214 7.50 -21.48 6.14
N VAL A 215 6.41 -20.84 5.64
CA VAL A 215 5.24 -21.56 5.14
C VAL A 215 5.62 -22.37 3.92
N ARG A 216 6.29 -21.76 2.92
CA ARG A 216 6.72 -22.45 1.68
C ARG A 216 7.59 -23.65 2.01
N SER A 217 8.58 -23.52 2.88
CA SER A 217 9.44 -24.62 3.32
C SER A 217 8.68 -25.73 4.03
N ALA A 218 7.65 -25.38 4.80
CA ALA A 218 6.86 -26.35 5.55
C ALA A 218 5.88 -27.12 4.67
N VAL A 219 5.25 -26.48 3.66
CA VAL A 219 4.26 -27.12 2.78
C VAL A 219 4.92 -27.88 1.62
N ARG A 220 6.14 -27.52 1.23
CA ARG A 220 6.97 -28.18 0.20
C ARG A 220 6.23 -28.37 -1.13
N PRO A 221 5.86 -27.30 -1.83
CA PRO A 221 5.20 -27.41 -3.12
C PRO A 221 6.14 -28.10 -4.12
N SER A 222 5.63 -29.08 -4.86
CA SER A 222 6.43 -29.90 -5.81
C SER A 222 5.63 -30.40 -7.00
N GLY A 223 4.39 -29.91 -7.19
CA GLY A 223 3.51 -30.23 -8.32
C GLY A 223 3.70 -29.30 -9.50
N GLU A 224 2.69 -29.21 -10.37
CA GLU A 224 2.71 -28.39 -11.58
C GLU A 224 1.86 -27.12 -11.47
N ALA A 225 0.84 -27.11 -10.61
CA ALA A 225 -0.07 -25.99 -10.48
C ALA A 225 0.57 -24.77 -9.77
N HIS A 226 0.04 -23.60 -10.09
CA HIS A 226 0.44 -22.33 -9.45
C HIS A 226 -0.74 -21.73 -8.67
N GLU A 227 -0.49 -21.33 -7.44
CA GLU A 227 -1.44 -20.56 -6.64
C GLU A 227 -0.81 -19.32 -6.02
N THR A 228 -1.64 -18.30 -5.79
CA THR A 228 -1.27 -17.13 -4.98
C THR A 228 -2.04 -17.20 -3.66
N TRP A 229 -1.33 -17.05 -2.55
CA TRP A 229 -1.86 -17.04 -1.19
C TRP A 229 -1.64 -15.70 -0.52
N ILE A 230 -2.71 -15.11 -0.01
CA ILE A 230 -2.64 -13.88 0.79
C ILE A 230 -2.88 -14.28 2.25
N MET A 231 -1.81 -14.26 3.04
CA MET A 231 -1.87 -14.58 4.48
C MET A 231 -2.19 -13.32 5.27
N THR A 232 -3.32 -13.32 5.95
CA THR A 232 -3.79 -12.15 6.71
C THR A 232 -4.66 -12.55 7.90
N ARG A 233 -5.22 -11.57 8.57
CA ARG A 233 -6.31 -11.71 9.54
C ARG A 233 -7.48 -10.89 9.04
N ILE A 234 -8.69 -11.42 9.19
CA ILE A 234 -9.93 -10.75 8.79
C ILE A 234 -10.77 -10.52 10.04
N GLY A 235 -11.35 -9.32 10.14
CA GLY A 235 -12.19 -8.91 11.25
C GLY A 235 -11.45 -8.14 12.35
N SER A 236 -12.24 -7.66 13.30
CA SER A 236 -11.76 -7.01 14.52
C SER A 236 -11.28 -8.04 15.56
N PRO A 237 -10.41 -7.64 16.50
CA PRO A 237 -10.15 -8.44 17.69
C PRO A 237 -11.45 -8.70 18.46
N GLY A 238 -11.60 -9.91 19.00
CA GLY A 238 -12.74 -10.24 19.86
C GLY A 238 -12.80 -9.37 21.13
N GLU A 239 -13.97 -9.30 21.77
CA GLU A 239 -14.24 -8.48 22.97
C GLU A 239 -13.28 -8.74 24.14
N HIS A 240 -12.66 -9.90 24.20
CA HIS A 240 -11.68 -10.28 25.23
C HIS A 240 -10.23 -10.13 24.79
N GLY A 241 -9.95 -9.33 23.73
CA GLY A 241 -8.58 -9.11 23.21
C GLY A 241 -8.05 -10.30 22.42
N GLU A 242 -8.86 -11.28 22.09
CA GLU A 242 -8.50 -12.36 21.17
C GLU A 242 -8.25 -11.78 19.78
N ARG A 243 -7.05 -11.99 19.26
CA ARG A 243 -6.74 -11.59 17.88
C ARG A 243 -7.56 -12.41 16.91
N ALA A 244 -8.13 -11.77 15.89
CA ALA A 244 -8.74 -12.45 14.76
C ALA A 244 -7.81 -13.57 14.24
N ARG A 245 -8.38 -14.74 13.94
CA ARG A 245 -7.62 -15.91 13.50
C ARG A 245 -6.96 -15.63 12.16
N GLY A 246 -5.74 -16.10 11.98
CA GLY A 246 -5.04 -16.02 10.70
C GLY A 246 -5.74 -16.88 9.65
N VAL A 247 -5.87 -16.33 8.47
CA VAL A 247 -6.43 -16.99 7.28
C VAL A 247 -5.46 -16.92 6.11
N VAL A 248 -5.67 -17.79 5.14
CA VAL A 248 -5.07 -17.71 3.82
C VAL A 248 -6.19 -17.52 2.82
N VAL A 249 -6.18 -16.40 2.12
CA VAL A 249 -7.05 -16.19 0.97
C VAL A 249 -6.31 -16.72 -0.25
N VAL A 250 -6.88 -17.75 -0.87
CA VAL A 250 -6.45 -18.23 -2.20
C VAL A 250 -7.01 -17.26 -3.22
N ALA A 251 -6.14 -16.70 -4.06
CA ALA A 251 -6.54 -15.60 -4.92
C ALA A 251 -5.86 -15.67 -6.29
N GLU A 252 -6.49 -15.06 -7.28
CA GLU A 252 -5.99 -14.96 -8.65
C GLU A 252 -5.61 -13.51 -8.94
N PRO A 253 -4.39 -13.22 -9.44
CA PRO A 253 -4.00 -11.87 -9.80
C PRO A 253 -4.95 -11.31 -10.87
N CYS A 254 -5.48 -10.12 -10.63
CA CYS A 254 -6.22 -9.38 -11.63
C CYS A 254 -5.27 -8.43 -12.35
N GLN A 255 -5.21 -8.53 -13.67
CA GLN A 255 -4.56 -7.51 -14.48
C GLN A 255 -5.44 -6.26 -14.45
N ALA A 256 -4.84 -5.09 -14.22
CA ALA A 256 -5.53 -3.84 -14.45
C ALA A 256 -6.05 -3.83 -15.90
N ALA A 257 -7.28 -3.36 -16.11
CA ALA A 257 -7.80 -3.17 -17.45
C ALA A 257 -6.80 -2.30 -18.24
N PRO A 258 -6.46 -2.66 -19.50
CA PRO A 258 -5.59 -1.83 -20.31
C PRO A 258 -6.19 -0.43 -20.35
N LEU A 259 -5.36 0.60 -20.13
CA LEU A 259 -5.76 2.00 -20.30
C LEU A 259 -6.41 2.11 -21.66
N SER A 260 -7.70 2.50 -21.70
CA SER A 260 -8.35 2.82 -22.94
C SER A 260 -7.58 4.01 -23.55
N THR A 261 -6.85 3.75 -24.60
CA THR A 261 -6.33 4.81 -25.46
C THR A 261 -7.54 5.47 -26.08
N GLU A 262 -7.95 6.64 -25.58
CA GLU A 262 -8.87 7.48 -26.33
C GLU A 262 -8.25 7.72 -27.71
N PRO A 263 -9.01 7.56 -28.79
CA PRO A 263 -8.51 7.86 -30.11
C PRO A 263 -8.23 9.37 -30.18
N ASP A 264 -7.03 9.72 -30.65
CA ASP A 264 -6.63 11.06 -31.00
C ASP A 264 -7.77 11.76 -31.75
N VAL A 265 -8.36 12.78 -31.15
CA VAL A 265 -9.29 13.68 -31.85
C VAL A 265 -8.41 14.51 -32.77
N PRO A 266 -8.58 14.43 -34.09
CA PRO A 266 -7.81 15.26 -35.01
C PRO A 266 -8.15 16.74 -34.76
N VAL A 267 -7.15 17.51 -34.41
CA VAL A 267 -7.24 18.96 -34.32
C VAL A 267 -7.45 19.49 -35.75
N SER A 268 -8.60 20.07 -35.98
CA SER A 268 -8.97 20.75 -37.21
C SER A 268 -8.36 22.14 -37.30
#